data_13f875f913d496487a08d271b506c92f
#
_entry.id   13f875f913d496487a08d271b506c92f
#
_cell.length_a   1.000
_cell.length_b   1.000
_cell.length_c   1.000
_cell.angle_alpha   90.00
_cell.angle_beta   90.00
_cell.angle_gamma   90.00
#
_symmetry.space_group_name_H-M   'P 1'
#
loop_
_entity.id
_entity.type
_entity.pdbx_description
1 polymer ?
#
loop_
_entity_poly.entity_id
_entity_poly.type
_entity_poly.pdbx_seq_one_letter_code
_entity_poly.pdbx_strand_id
1 'polypeptide(L)'
;MNRFNFTRNKIDALPTPNKGCMDMYYDSKVIGLSIRITSTGVKSFRVRKRIDKKYVPKTLGRFPDMTIKQARVEAIKTLSQFSSGIDPNKESRNKKIKGITLREVMDDYAHHKKNLIKDKTIRDYQIIFNGYLSEWKDKELNSIKRSMVEKKHRAIGTT
;
A
#
# COMPACT_ATOMS: atom_id res chain seq x y z
N MET A 1 19.34 -1.44 -20.92
CA MET A 1 18.91 -1.05 -19.55
C MET A 1 18.90 0.48 -19.50
N ASN A 2 17.75 1.13 -19.30
CA ASN A 2 17.61 2.60 -19.39
C ASN A 2 18.11 3.26 -18.09
N ARG A 3 19.43 3.37 -17.94
CA ARG A 3 20.08 3.97 -16.76
C ARG A 3 20.88 5.21 -17.15
N PHE A 4 20.63 6.33 -16.46
CA PHE A 4 21.36 7.59 -16.65
C PHE A 4 21.34 8.44 -15.38
N ASN A 5 22.21 9.45 -15.33
CA ASN A 5 22.15 10.44 -14.25
C ASN A 5 20.89 11.31 -14.42
N PHE A 6 19.98 11.25 -13.45
CA PHE A 6 18.77 12.06 -13.46
C PHE A 6 19.10 13.55 -13.38
N THR A 7 18.65 14.27 -14.38
CA THR A 7 18.59 15.75 -14.42
C THR A 7 17.19 16.14 -14.88
N ARG A 8 16.77 17.36 -14.56
CA ARG A 8 15.44 17.85 -14.92
C ARG A 8 15.19 17.71 -16.43
N ASN A 9 16.09 18.27 -17.23
CA ASN A 9 15.95 18.25 -18.70
C ASN A 9 15.85 16.82 -19.26
N LYS A 10 16.64 15.88 -18.75
CA LYS A 10 16.57 14.48 -19.20
C LYS A 10 15.27 13.81 -18.81
N ILE A 11 14.75 14.08 -17.61
CA ILE A 11 13.46 13.53 -17.16
C ILE A 11 12.30 14.14 -17.94
N ASP A 12 12.33 15.46 -18.20
CA ASP A 12 11.30 16.14 -19.00
C ASP A 12 11.25 15.59 -20.42
N ALA A 13 12.40 15.31 -21.03
CA ALA A 13 12.52 14.77 -22.39
C ALA A 13 12.14 13.28 -22.52
N LEU A 14 11.86 12.55 -21.43
CA LEU A 14 11.49 11.13 -21.52
C LEU A 14 10.13 10.96 -22.21
N PRO A 15 10.02 10.04 -23.18
CA PRO A 15 8.79 9.81 -23.92
C PRO A 15 7.70 9.21 -23.04
N THR A 16 6.46 9.46 -23.41
CA THR A 16 5.29 8.80 -22.81
C THR A 16 5.07 7.46 -23.52
N PRO A 17 5.00 6.35 -22.78
CA PRO A 17 4.77 5.05 -23.38
C PRO A 17 3.36 4.90 -23.97
N ASN A 18 3.18 3.92 -24.84
CA ASN A 18 1.90 3.60 -25.46
C ASN A 18 0.83 3.25 -24.43
N LYS A 19 -0.45 3.39 -24.81
CA LYS A 19 -1.60 3.07 -23.96
C LYS A 19 -1.49 1.64 -23.40
N GLY A 20 -1.65 1.51 -22.08
CA GLY A 20 -1.52 0.24 -21.37
C GLY A 20 -0.09 -0.15 -20.97
N CYS A 21 0.93 0.57 -21.49
CA CYS A 21 2.34 0.33 -21.16
C CYS A 21 2.84 1.28 -20.07
N MET A 22 3.99 0.92 -19.49
CA MET A 22 4.73 1.78 -18.57
C MET A 22 6.22 1.60 -18.79
N ASP A 23 6.96 2.69 -18.71
CA ASP A 23 8.41 2.67 -18.82
C ASP A 23 9.07 2.93 -17.49
N MET A 24 10.26 2.34 -17.32
CA MET A 24 11.09 2.54 -16.13
C MET A 24 12.51 2.92 -16.52
N TYR A 25 13.00 3.99 -15.90
CA TYR A 25 14.36 4.46 -16.03
C TYR A 25 15.04 4.49 -14.67
N TYR A 26 16.34 4.24 -14.61
CA TYR A 26 17.07 4.08 -13.36
C TYR A 26 18.11 5.19 -13.19
N ASP A 27 18.21 5.71 -11.97
CA ASP A 27 19.27 6.68 -11.65
C ASP A 27 20.65 6.00 -11.61
N SER A 28 21.65 6.65 -12.20
CA SER A 28 23.02 6.16 -12.12
C SER A 28 23.73 6.55 -10.83
N LYS A 29 23.26 7.60 -10.10
CA LYS A 29 23.87 8.06 -8.84
C LYS A 29 23.36 7.31 -7.62
N VAL A 30 22.05 6.97 -7.58
CA VAL A 30 21.46 6.23 -6.46
C VAL A 30 20.91 4.91 -6.96
N ILE A 31 21.66 3.84 -6.68
CA ILE A 31 21.26 2.48 -7.05
C ILE A 31 19.96 2.11 -6.34
N GLY A 32 18.98 1.63 -7.11
CA GLY A 32 17.65 1.29 -6.60
C GLY A 32 16.61 2.41 -6.75
N LEU A 33 17.03 3.66 -7.04
CA LEU A 33 16.11 4.73 -7.43
C LEU A 33 15.75 4.58 -8.92
N SER A 34 14.48 4.70 -9.21
CA SER A 34 13.93 4.68 -10.57
C SER A 34 12.83 5.73 -10.74
N ILE A 35 12.54 6.09 -11.97
CA ILE A 35 11.36 6.85 -12.33
C ILE A 35 10.49 5.98 -13.23
N ARG A 36 9.19 5.92 -12.92
CA ARG A 36 8.17 5.25 -13.72
C ARG A 36 7.37 6.29 -14.47
N ILE A 37 7.14 6.02 -15.76
CA ILE A 37 6.26 6.83 -16.60
C ILE A 37 5.07 5.97 -17.02
N THR A 38 3.87 6.49 -16.81
CA THR A 38 2.63 5.85 -17.25
C THR A 38 2.24 6.31 -18.65
N SER A 39 1.34 5.59 -19.31
CA SER A 39 0.76 5.98 -20.61
C SER A 39 -0.02 7.32 -20.57
N THR A 40 -0.29 7.85 -19.41
CA THR A 40 -0.87 9.20 -19.21
C THR A 40 0.18 10.29 -18.98
N GLY A 41 1.48 9.95 -19.14
CA GLY A 41 2.59 10.89 -18.96
C GLY A 41 2.97 11.17 -17.50
N VAL A 42 2.31 10.54 -16.51
CA VAL A 42 2.64 10.75 -15.10
C VAL A 42 3.99 10.11 -14.78
N LYS A 43 4.93 10.93 -14.29
CA LYS A 43 6.29 10.55 -13.91
C LYS A 43 6.38 10.43 -12.39
N SER A 44 6.79 9.27 -11.86
CA SER A 44 6.85 9.04 -10.40
C SER A 44 8.15 8.39 -9.98
N PHE A 45 8.83 8.96 -8.98
CA PHE A 45 10.01 8.39 -8.36
C PHE A 45 9.65 7.17 -7.52
N ARG A 46 10.43 6.11 -7.66
CA ARG A 46 10.20 4.84 -6.96
C ARG A 46 11.52 4.20 -6.54
N VAL A 47 11.46 3.47 -5.45
CA VAL A 47 12.49 2.50 -5.07
C VAL A 47 11.91 1.10 -5.09
N ARG A 48 12.77 0.10 -5.31
CA ARG A 48 12.39 -1.31 -5.28
C ARG A 48 13.51 -2.13 -4.66
N LYS A 49 13.19 -2.91 -3.65
CA LYS A 49 14.12 -3.85 -3.05
C LYS A 49 13.47 -5.23 -2.89
N ARG A 50 14.29 -6.26 -2.86
CA ARG A 50 13.85 -7.63 -2.62
C ARG A 50 13.84 -7.90 -1.11
N ILE A 51 12.67 -8.29 -0.58
CA ILE A 51 12.46 -8.72 0.81
C ILE A 51 11.76 -10.09 0.72
N ASP A 52 12.26 -11.08 1.47
CA ASP A 52 11.69 -12.44 1.50
C ASP A 52 11.39 -13.00 0.11
N LYS A 53 12.39 -12.91 -0.79
CA LYS A 53 12.30 -13.35 -2.19
C LYS A 53 11.30 -12.57 -3.07
N LYS A 54 10.57 -11.58 -2.55
CA LYS A 54 9.62 -10.73 -3.28
C LYS A 54 10.15 -9.31 -3.47
N TYR A 55 9.89 -8.73 -4.64
CA TYR A 55 10.18 -7.32 -4.88
C TYR A 55 9.10 -6.43 -4.29
N VAL A 56 9.47 -5.59 -3.34
CA VAL A 56 8.58 -4.60 -2.72
C VAL A 56 8.87 -3.23 -3.32
N PRO A 57 7.96 -2.68 -4.12
CA PRO A 57 8.09 -1.33 -4.65
C PRO A 57 7.54 -0.30 -3.65
N LYS A 58 8.18 0.87 -3.58
CA LYS A 58 7.69 2.04 -2.85
C LYS A 58 7.74 3.26 -3.75
N THR A 59 6.62 3.94 -3.92
CA THR A 59 6.57 5.25 -4.58
C THR A 59 6.97 6.33 -3.58
N LEU A 60 7.88 7.20 -3.98
CA LEU A 60 8.41 8.28 -3.14
C LEU A 60 7.63 9.58 -3.36
N GLY A 61 7.37 9.93 -4.61
CA GLY A 61 6.65 11.13 -5.00
C GLY A 61 6.53 11.28 -6.51
N ARG A 62 5.83 12.31 -6.95
CA ARG A 62 5.67 12.64 -8.37
C ARG A 62 6.68 13.69 -8.80
N PHE A 63 7.16 13.59 -10.02
CA PHE A 63 7.86 14.65 -10.70
C PHE A 63 6.83 15.51 -11.45
N PRO A 64 6.93 16.86 -11.44
CA PRO A 64 8.01 17.68 -10.87
C PRO A 64 7.81 18.08 -9.39
N ASP A 65 6.71 17.69 -8.72
CA ASP A 65 6.39 18.11 -7.34
C ASP A 65 7.52 17.75 -6.35
N MET A 66 8.12 16.57 -6.55
CA MET A 66 9.32 16.14 -5.83
C MET A 66 10.56 16.43 -6.70
N THR A 67 11.52 17.15 -6.18
CA THR A 67 12.80 17.39 -6.85
C THR A 67 13.67 16.14 -6.89
N ILE A 68 14.59 16.05 -7.85
CA ILE A 68 15.54 14.92 -7.96
C ILE A 68 16.42 14.80 -6.70
N LYS A 69 16.81 15.91 -6.10
CA LYS A 69 17.57 15.93 -4.85
C LYS A 69 16.77 15.29 -3.71
N GLN A 70 15.54 15.70 -3.54
CA GLN A 70 14.62 15.12 -2.54
C GLN A 70 14.39 13.61 -2.81
N ALA A 71 14.16 13.24 -4.08
CA ALA A 71 13.96 11.85 -4.47
C ALA A 71 15.17 10.97 -4.13
N ARG A 72 16.41 11.46 -4.32
CA ARG A 72 17.63 10.75 -3.95
C ARG A 72 17.77 10.57 -2.43
N VAL A 73 17.52 11.62 -1.67
CA VAL A 73 17.57 11.56 -0.19
C VAL A 73 16.54 10.57 0.34
N GLU A 74 15.29 10.67 -0.13
CA GLU A 74 14.21 9.77 0.31
C GLU A 74 14.44 8.31 -0.17
N ALA A 75 15.05 8.13 -1.35
CA ALA A 75 15.44 6.82 -1.83
C ALA A 75 16.47 6.15 -0.92
N ILE A 76 17.54 6.85 -0.52
CA ILE A 76 18.56 6.32 0.38
C ILE A 76 17.94 5.94 1.72
N LYS A 77 17.10 6.81 2.30
CA LYS A 77 16.37 6.55 3.56
C LYS A 77 15.48 5.31 3.45
N THR A 78 14.67 5.23 2.40
CA THR A 78 13.76 4.10 2.18
C THR A 78 14.52 2.79 1.94
N LEU A 79 15.63 2.84 1.19
CA LEU A 79 16.49 1.67 0.95
C LEU A 79 17.18 1.19 2.22
N SER A 80 17.55 2.09 3.12
CA SER A 80 18.06 1.76 4.46
C SER A 80 17.00 1.03 5.31
N GLN A 81 15.76 1.53 5.34
CA GLN A 81 14.63 0.87 6.03
C GLN A 81 14.40 -0.56 5.50
N PHE A 82 14.40 -0.71 4.18
CA PHE A 82 14.34 -2.05 3.58
C PHE A 82 15.50 -2.95 3.99
N SER A 83 16.70 -2.40 4.16
CA SER A 83 17.89 -3.19 4.58
C SER A 83 17.76 -3.67 6.02
N SER A 84 17.08 -2.92 6.87
CA SER A 84 16.75 -3.30 8.26
C SER A 84 15.53 -4.25 8.35
N GLY A 85 15.06 -4.81 7.24
CA GLY A 85 13.91 -5.73 7.21
C GLY A 85 12.54 -5.04 7.39
N ILE A 86 12.51 -3.70 7.43
CA ILE A 86 11.27 -2.94 7.58
C ILE A 86 10.65 -2.72 6.21
N ASP A 87 9.40 -3.17 6.02
CA ASP A 87 8.59 -2.82 4.84
C ASP A 87 7.87 -1.48 5.08
N PRO A 88 8.32 -0.37 4.43
CA PRO A 88 7.71 0.94 4.66
C PRO A 88 6.25 1.03 4.20
N ASN A 89 5.80 0.16 3.29
CA ASN A 89 4.41 0.12 2.88
C ASN A 89 3.54 -0.50 3.97
N LYS A 90 4.05 -1.55 4.64
CA LYS A 90 3.40 -2.20 5.76
C LYS A 90 3.31 -1.25 6.97
N GLU A 91 4.39 -0.53 7.26
CA GLU A 91 4.41 0.47 8.31
C GLU A 91 3.43 1.62 8.04
N SER A 92 3.39 2.13 6.81
CA SER A 92 2.44 3.18 6.41
C SER A 92 0.98 2.72 6.50
N ARG A 93 0.69 1.45 6.15
CA ARG A 93 -0.64 0.87 6.34
C ARG A 93 -1.01 0.75 7.80
N ASN A 94 -0.10 0.22 8.62
CA ASN A 94 -0.33 0.09 10.06
C ASN A 94 -0.59 1.45 10.73
N LYS A 95 0.14 2.50 10.32
CA LYS A 95 -0.11 3.87 10.82
C LYS A 95 -1.50 4.39 10.44
N LYS A 96 -1.98 4.09 9.23
CA LYS A 96 -3.32 4.53 8.76
C LYS A 96 -4.47 3.86 9.51
N ILE A 97 -4.29 2.61 9.92
CA ILE A 97 -5.33 1.83 10.62
C ILE A 97 -5.13 1.80 12.14
N LYS A 98 -4.12 2.53 12.65
CA LYS A 98 -3.91 2.66 14.10
C LYS A 98 -5.07 3.43 14.72
N GLY A 99 -5.67 2.86 15.75
CA GLY A 99 -6.81 3.45 16.44
C GLY A 99 -8.17 3.11 15.81
N ILE A 100 -8.22 2.60 14.57
CA ILE A 100 -9.49 2.19 13.94
C ILE A 100 -9.92 0.84 14.53
N THR A 101 -11.13 0.78 15.08
CA THR A 101 -11.71 -0.44 15.66
C THR A 101 -12.43 -1.28 14.59
N LEU A 102 -12.63 -2.56 14.91
CA LEU A 102 -13.42 -3.45 14.04
C LEU A 102 -14.87 -2.97 13.91
N ARG A 103 -15.42 -2.34 14.94
CA ARG A 103 -16.76 -1.72 14.94
C ARG A 103 -16.85 -0.62 13.89
N GLU A 104 -15.92 0.35 13.94
CA GLU A 104 -15.90 1.46 12.97
C GLU A 104 -15.81 0.97 11.53
N VAL A 105 -15.00 -0.06 11.27
CA VAL A 105 -14.91 -0.66 9.92
C VAL A 105 -16.22 -1.32 9.51
N MET A 106 -16.92 -1.99 10.42
CA MET A 106 -18.23 -2.60 10.12
C MET A 106 -19.29 -1.55 9.84
N ASP A 107 -19.32 -0.47 10.61
CA ASP A 107 -20.27 0.62 10.43
C ASP A 107 -20.02 1.36 9.10
N ASP A 108 -18.77 1.67 8.78
CA ASP A 108 -18.36 2.23 7.49
C ASP A 108 -18.76 1.32 6.33
N TYR A 109 -18.51 0.02 6.44
CA TYR A 109 -18.88 -0.96 5.43
C TYR A 109 -20.38 -0.97 5.21
N ALA A 110 -21.18 -1.04 6.28
CA ALA A 110 -22.64 -1.03 6.21
C ALA A 110 -23.15 0.25 5.54
N HIS A 111 -22.59 1.41 5.91
CA HIS A 111 -22.93 2.69 5.32
C HIS A 111 -22.66 2.74 3.81
N HIS A 112 -21.45 2.38 3.38
CA HIS A 112 -21.06 2.41 1.98
C HIS A 112 -21.80 1.38 1.11
N LYS A 113 -22.26 0.27 1.70
CA LYS A 113 -22.96 -0.80 0.99
C LYS A 113 -24.48 -0.68 1.02
N LYS A 114 -25.03 0.26 1.75
CA LYS A 114 -26.49 0.44 1.95
C LYS A 114 -27.30 0.43 0.65
N ASN A 115 -26.76 1.00 -0.44
CA ASN A 115 -27.44 1.06 -1.74
C ASN A 115 -26.96 0.01 -2.74
N LEU A 116 -26.02 -0.87 -2.36
CA LEU A 116 -25.38 -1.85 -3.23
C LEU A 116 -25.80 -3.29 -2.90
N ILE A 117 -26.25 -3.55 -1.68
CA ILE A 117 -26.69 -4.86 -1.21
C ILE A 117 -28.03 -4.73 -0.49
N LYS A 118 -28.80 -5.83 -0.44
CA LYS A 118 -30.10 -5.87 0.21
C LYS A 118 -29.98 -5.59 1.72
N ASP A 119 -30.95 -4.86 2.29
CA ASP A 119 -30.99 -4.57 3.74
C ASP A 119 -30.96 -5.83 4.60
N LYS A 120 -31.57 -6.93 4.12
CA LYS A 120 -31.47 -8.24 4.79
C LYS A 120 -30.02 -8.66 4.96
N THR A 121 -29.19 -8.54 3.92
CA THR A 121 -27.79 -8.93 3.96
C THR A 121 -26.99 -8.11 4.98
N ILE A 122 -27.30 -6.80 5.08
CA ILE A 122 -26.66 -5.93 6.09
C ILE A 122 -27.04 -6.39 7.50
N ARG A 123 -28.35 -6.69 7.71
CA ARG A 123 -28.84 -7.21 9.01
C ARG A 123 -28.18 -8.53 9.37
N ASP A 124 -28.06 -9.46 8.41
CA ASP A 124 -27.40 -10.76 8.63
C ASP A 124 -25.94 -10.56 9.04
N TYR A 125 -25.20 -9.65 8.39
CA TYR A 125 -23.84 -9.31 8.78
C TYR A 125 -23.76 -8.72 10.19
N GLN A 126 -24.71 -7.85 10.58
CA GLN A 126 -24.78 -7.29 11.92
C GLN A 126 -25.07 -8.35 12.98
N ILE A 127 -25.95 -9.30 12.69
CA ILE A 127 -26.24 -10.45 13.58
C ILE A 127 -24.98 -11.28 13.79
N ILE A 128 -24.29 -11.66 12.71
CA ILE A 128 -23.03 -12.43 12.77
C ILE A 128 -21.97 -11.66 13.54
N PHE A 129 -21.80 -10.36 13.25
CA PHE A 129 -20.84 -9.49 13.91
C PHE A 129 -21.13 -9.36 15.41
N ASN A 130 -22.40 -9.20 15.78
CA ASN A 130 -22.81 -9.06 17.17
C ASN A 130 -22.73 -10.38 17.95
N GLY A 131 -23.02 -11.50 17.31
CA GLY A 131 -22.98 -12.83 17.93
C GLY A 131 -21.55 -13.35 18.06
N TYR A 132 -20.86 -13.52 16.92
CA TYR A 132 -19.59 -14.25 16.90
C TYR A 132 -18.36 -13.37 17.12
N LEU A 133 -18.42 -12.07 16.82
CA LEU A 133 -17.29 -11.16 16.88
C LEU A 133 -17.44 -10.08 17.97
N SER A 134 -18.39 -10.26 18.90
CA SER A 134 -18.66 -9.30 19.97
C SER A 134 -17.42 -8.89 20.77
N GLU A 135 -16.55 -9.85 21.09
CA GLU A 135 -15.31 -9.63 21.85
C GLU A 135 -14.21 -8.88 21.08
N TRP A 136 -14.39 -8.72 19.76
CA TRP A 136 -13.41 -8.03 18.89
C TRP A 136 -13.89 -6.65 18.44
N LYS A 137 -15.12 -6.26 18.77
CA LYS A 137 -15.71 -4.99 18.31
C LYS A 137 -14.83 -3.79 18.57
N ASP A 138 -14.31 -3.69 19.77
CA ASP A 138 -13.51 -2.55 20.23
C ASP A 138 -11.99 -2.80 20.12
N LYS A 139 -11.58 -3.92 19.50
CA LYS A 139 -10.17 -4.18 19.17
C LYS A 139 -9.76 -3.35 17.96
N GLU A 140 -8.56 -2.76 18.04
CA GLU A 140 -7.94 -2.16 16.88
C GLU A 140 -7.79 -3.17 15.75
N LEU A 141 -8.16 -2.79 14.53
CA LEU A 141 -8.13 -3.66 13.36
C LEU A 141 -6.73 -4.26 13.10
N ASN A 142 -5.67 -3.49 13.35
CA ASN A 142 -4.29 -3.94 13.19
C ASN A 142 -3.85 -4.98 14.24
N SER A 143 -4.55 -5.10 15.36
CA SER A 143 -4.29 -6.10 16.41
C SER A 143 -4.88 -7.47 16.06
N ILE A 144 -5.85 -7.54 15.15
CA ILE A 144 -6.51 -8.78 14.73
C ILE A 144 -5.60 -9.50 13.75
N LYS A 145 -4.95 -10.56 14.21
CA LYS A 145 -4.02 -11.36 13.41
C LYS A 145 -4.74 -12.51 12.72
N ARG A 146 -4.19 -12.97 11.60
CA ARG A 146 -4.71 -14.13 10.86
C ARG A 146 -4.90 -15.36 11.76
N SER A 147 -3.96 -15.66 12.65
CA SER A 147 -4.06 -16.78 13.58
C SER A 147 -5.26 -16.68 14.54
N MET A 148 -5.65 -15.46 14.94
CA MET A 148 -6.85 -15.23 15.74
C MET A 148 -8.12 -15.54 14.95
N VAL A 149 -8.17 -15.11 13.68
CA VAL A 149 -9.30 -15.40 12.78
C VAL A 149 -9.42 -16.91 12.54
N GLU A 150 -8.33 -17.60 12.25
CA GLU A 150 -8.30 -19.05 12.06
C GLU A 150 -8.75 -19.82 13.29
N LYS A 151 -8.34 -19.39 14.48
CA LYS A 151 -8.78 -19.98 15.76
C LYS A 151 -10.28 -19.76 15.98
N LYS A 152 -10.77 -18.53 15.73
CA LYS A 152 -12.19 -18.19 15.89
C LYS A 152 -13.07 -18.97 14.91
N HIS A 153 -12.64 -19.04 13.64
CA HIS A 153 -13.36 -19.79 12.60
C HIS A 153 -13.52 -21.28 12.97
N ARG A 154 -12.44 -21.91 13.47
CA ARG A 154 -12.51 -23.31 13.96
C ARG A 154 -13.47 -23.44 15.15
N ALA A 155 -13.45 -22.53 16.09
CA ALA A 155 -14.34 -22.57 17.25
C ALA A 155 -15.83 -22.44 16.88
N ILE A 156 -16.16 -21.66 15.82
CA ILE A 156 -17.53 -21.53 15.30
C ILE A 156 -17.97 -22.79 14.57
N GLY A 157 -17.07 -23.44 13.83
CA GLY A 157 -17.38 -24.63 13.03
C GLY A 157 -17.53 -25.93 13.86
N THR A 158 -17.20 -25.88 15.15
CA THR A 158 -17.35 -27.03 16.08
C THR A 158 -18.59 -26.93 16.98
N THR A 159 -19.41 -25.89 16.80
CA THR A 159 -20.70 -25.66 17.48
C THR A 159 -21.83 -25.98 16.54
#